data_802475f6eaa693b695d9d9e5b54e7f07
#
_entry.id   802475f6eaa693b695d9d9e5b54e7f07
#
_cell.length_a   1.000
_cell.length_b   1.000
_cell.length_c   1.000
_cell.angle_alpha   90.00
_cell.angle_beta   90.00
_cell.angle_gamma   90.00
#
_symmetry.space_group_name_H-M   'P 1'
#
loop_
_entity.id
_entity.type
_entity.pdbx_description
1 polymer ?
#
loop_
_entity_poly.entity_id
_entity_poly.type
_entity_poly.pdbx_seq_one_letter_code
_entity_poly.pdbx_strand_id
1 'polypeptide(L)'
;MVEHGFRFLKDKCFHVSEVYLKKEERIESLSMIMVLSLLIYSFAEWRLREKLRETGQSIPNQLNKPTQRPTMRWVFEIFMGVIQAAIVQDGKVIKVSTNLNRTQIIILALLGKECKNYYGME
;
A
#
# COMPACT_ATOMS: atom_id res chain seq x y z
N MET A 1 -9.57 14.32 7.24
CA MET A 1 -8.91 13.06 7.63
C MET A 1 -9.91 11.95 7.96
N VAL A 2 -10.91 12.23 8.81
CA VAL A 2 -11.94 11.23 9.18
C VAL A 2 -12.77 10.77 7.98
N GLU A 3 -13.17 11.66 7.09
CA GLU A 3 -13.94 11.32 5.88
C GLU A 3 -13.18 10.39 4.93
N HIS A 4 -11.88 10.59 4.78
CA HIS A 4 -11.04 9.70 3.97
C HIS A 4 -10.96 8.29 4.57
N GLY A 5 -10.89 8.21 5.89
CA GLY A 5 -10.91 6.94 6.59
C GLY A 5 -12.19 6.16 6.37
N PHE A 6 -13.34 6.80 6.47
CA PHE A 6 -14.63 6.16 6.23
C PHE A 6 -14.80 5.71 4.78
N ARG A 7 -14.35 6.51 3.82
CA ARG A 7 -14.35 6.11 2.41
C ARG A 7 -13.48 4.88 2.18
N PHE A 8 -12.31 4.85 2.79
CA PHE A 8 -11.40 3.71 2.71
C PHE A 8 -12.05 2.43 3.25
N LEU A 9 -12.69 2.51 4.42
CA LEU A 9 -13.37 1.35 5.02
C LEU A 9 -14.57 0.85 4.20
N LYS A 10 -15.18 1.71 3.42
CA LYS A 10 -16.28 1.36 2.50
C LYS A 10 -15.79 0.86 1.14
N ASP A 11 -14.49 0.97 0.85
CA ASP A 11 -13.94 0.54 -0.43
C ASP A 11 -14.09 -0.98 -0.60
N LYS A 12 -14.36 -1.40 -1.83
CA LYS A 12 -14.47 -2.82 -2.19
C LYS A 12 -13.20 -3.62 -1.91
N CYS A 13 -12.06 -2.95 -1.79
CA CYS A 13 -10.80 -3.57 -1.37
C CYS A 13 -10.87 -4.11 0.06
N PHE A 14 -11.76 -3.55 0.91
CA PHE A 14 -12.04 -4.01 2.27
C PHE A 14 -13.33 -4.82 2.31
N HIS A 15 -13.36 -5.92 1.59
CA HIS A 15 -14.54 -6.77 1.53
C HIS A 15 -14.53 -7.80 2.66
N VAL A 16 -15.52 -7.71 3.55
CA VAL A 16 -15.71 -8.65 4.64
C VAL A 16 -17.03 -9.40 4.43
N SER A 17 -17.01 -10.70 4.56
CA SER A 17 -18.21 -11.53 4.44
C SER A 17 -19.23 -11.21 5.54
N GLU A 18 -20.50 -11.07 5.18
CA GLU A 18 -21.60 -10.88 6.14
C GLU A 18 -21.66 -12.00 7.19
N VAL A 19 -21.28 -13.21 6.81
CA VAL A 19 -21.23 -14.36 7.72
C VAL A 19 -20.22 -14.13 8.86
N TYR A 20 -19.14 -13.43 8.60
CA TYR A 20 -18.14 -13.08 9.60
C TYR A 20 -18.70 -12.15 10.67
N LEU A 21 -19.63 -11.26 10.31
CA LEU A 21 -20.20 -10.23 11.19
C LEU A 21 -21.32 -10.71 12.12
N LYS A 22 -21.70 -12.00 12.10
CA LYS A 22 -22.79 -12.53 12.92
C LYS A 22 -22.48 -12.65 14.41
N LYS A 23 -21.21 -12.69 14.79
CA LYS A 23 -20.78 -12.77 16.19
C LYS A 23 -20.24 -11.44 16.68
N GLU A 24 -20.67 -11.01 17.86
CA GLU A 24 -20.23 -9.75 18.48
C GLU A 24 -18.71 -9.68 18.64
N GLU A 25 -18.09 -10.74 19.15
CA GLU A 25 -16.63 -10.83 19.29
C GLU A 25 -15.89 -10.60 17.96
N ARG A 26 -16.47 -11.05 16.86
CA ARG A 26 -15.90 -10.84 15.52
C ARG A 26 -16.05 -9.41 15.05
N ILE A 27 -17.15 -8.75 15.41
CA ILE A 27 -17.37 -7.34 15.13
C ILE A 27 -16.33 -6.48 15.85
N GLU A 28 -16.09 -6.77 17.13
CA GLU A 28 -15.04 -6.07 17.91
C GLU A 28 -13.66 -6.29 17.30
N SER A 29 -13.29 -7.53 17.01
CA SER A 29 -12.01 -7.87 16.40
C SER A 29 -11.84 -7.20 15.05
N LEU A 30 -12.86 -7.21 14.22
CA LEU A 30 -12.85 -6.54 12.92
C LEU A 30 -12.68 -5.03 13.08
N SER A 31 -13.40 -4.42 14.02
CA SER A 31 -13.31 -2.99 14.29
C SER A 31 -11.89 -2.60 14.72
N MET A 32 -11.24 -3.38 15.57
CA MET A 32 -9.85 -3.17 15.96
C MET A 32 -8.90 -3.27 14.77
N ILE A 33 -9.04 -4.30 13.94
CA ILE A 33 -8.23 -4.49 12.74
C ILE A 33 -8.42 -3.32 11.77
N MET A 34 -9.65 -2.87 11.58
CA MET A 34 -9.95 -1.74 10.69
C MET A 34 -9.34 -0.43 11.19
N VAL A 35 -9.45 -0.15 12.50
CA VAL A 35 -8.84 1.04 13.10
C VAL A 35 -7.31 1.00 12.99
N LEU A 36 -6.70 -0.15 13.26
CA LEU A 36 -5.26 -0.33 13.14
C LEU A 36 -4.80 -0.18 11.68
N SER A 37 -5.54 -0.78 10.75
CA SER A 37 -5.26 -0.66 9.31
C SER A 37 -5.34 0.79 8.84
N LEU A 38 -6.34 1.53 9.32
CA LEU A 38 -6.51 2.94 9.01
C LEU A 38 -5.36 3.79 9.55
N LEU A 39 -4.88 3.47 10.76
CA LEU A 39 -3.75 4.16 11.37
C LEU A 39 -2.46 3.93 10.57
N ILE A 40 -2.18 2.68 10.19
CA ILE A 40 -1.01 2.33 9.37
C ILE A 40 -1.11 2.99 8.00
N TYR A 41 -2.26 2.96 7.40
CA TYR A 41 -2.56 3.57 6.11
C TYR A 41 -2.30 5.09 6.13
N SER A 42 -2.82 5.77 7.14
CA SER A 42 -2.65 7.22 7.30
C SER A 42 -1.19 7.60 7.56
N PHE A 43 -0.49 6.80 8.36
CA PHE A 43 0.94 6.97 8.62
C PHE A 43 1.78 6.80 7.36
N ALA A 44 1.51 5.76 6.58
CA ALA A 44 2.22 5.50 5.33
C ALA A 44 1.99 6.62 4.30
N GLU A 45 0.77 7.12 4.19
CA GLU A 45 0.43 8.25 3.34
C GLU A 45 1.18 9.52 3.75
N TRP A 46 1.17 9.83 5.04
CA TRP A 46 1.90 10.97 5.59
C TRP A 46 3.40 10.86 5.31
N ARG A 47 3.99 9.70 5.59
CA ARG A 47 5.42 9.45 5.38
C ARG A 47 5.82 9.60 3.91
N LEU A 48 5.02 9.05 3.01
CA LEU A 48 5.28 9.15 1.57
C LEU A 48 5.23 10.62 1.12
N ARG A 49 4.22 11.36 1.56
CA ARG A 49 4.10 12.80 1.25
C ARG A 49 5.27 13.62 1.78
N GLU A 50 5.69 13.35 3.00
CA GLU A 50 6.86 14.01 3.60
C GLU A 50 8.13 13.72 2.81
N LYS A 51 8.35 12.47 2.42
CA LYS A 51 9.52 12.08 1.62
C LYS A 51 9.50 12.70 0.22
N LEU A 52 8.36 12.76 -0.42
CA LEU A 52 8.22 13.45 -1.71
C LEU A 52 8.56 14.93 -1.58
N ARG A 53 8.09 15.58 -0.52
CA ARG A 53 8.40 16.99 -0.25
C ARG A 53 9.88 17.22 0.03
N GLU A 54 10.50 16.40 0.89
CA GLU A 54 11.91 16.51 1.26
C GLU A 54 12.85 16.31 0.07
N THR A 55 12.53 15.36 -0.81
CA THR A 55 13.36 15.03 -1.97
C THR A 55 13.05 15.88 -3.20
N GLY A 56 11.99 16.68 -3.16
CA GLY A 56 11.52 17.45 -4.31
C GLY A 56 10.99 16.57 -5.47
N GLN A 57 10.78 15.29 -5.24
CA GLN A 57 10.24 14.37 -6.22
C GLN A 57 8.72 14.44 -6.28
N SER A 58 8.15 14.01 -7.39
CA SER A 58 6.71 13.90 -7.58
C SER A 58 6.40 12.59 -8.31
N ILE A 59 5.18 12.13 -8.16
CA ILE A 59 4.66 10.97 -8.89
C ILE A 59 3.44 11.38 -9.70
N PRO A 60 3.13 10.72 -10.81
CA PRO A 60 1.92 11.04 -11.56
C PRO A 60 0.67 10.64 -10.78
N ASN A 61 -0.35 11.50 -10.81
CA ASN A 61 -1.69 11.18 -10.29
C ASN A 61 -2.52 10.45 -11.36
N GLN A 62 -3.80 10.21 -11.08
CA GLN A 62 -4.72 9.53 -12.01
C GLN A 62 -4.88 10.26 -13.36
N LEU A 63 -4.57 11.55 -13.41
CA LEU A 63 -4.62 12.37 -14.61
C LEU A 63 -3.24 12.56 -15.28
N ASN A 64 -2.25 11.76 -14.89
CA ASN A 64 -0.85 11.86 -15.32
C ASN A 64 -0.18 13.21 -15.03
N LYS A 65 -0.69 13.94 -14.04
CA LYS A 65 -0.08 15.19 -13.58
C LYS A 65 0.79 14.93 -12.36
N PRO A 66 1.97 15.57 -12.26
CA PRO A 66 2.82 15.37 -11.10
C PRO A 66 2.16 15.86 -9.82
N THR A 67 2.28 15.08 -8.75
CA THR A 67 1.78 15.42 -7.42
C THR A 67 2.77 15.00 -6.34
N GLN A 68 2.83 15.80 -5.28
CA GLN A 68 3.58 15.47 -4.06
C GLN A 68 2.66 15.03 -2.92
N ARG A 69 1.36 14.95 -3.17
CA ARG A 69 0.34 14.57 -2.18
C ARG A 69 -0.54 13.43 -2.69
N PRO A 70 0.05 12.27 -3.02
CA PRO A 70 -0.73 11.13 -3.46
C PRO A 70 -1.57 10.57 -2.31
N THR A 71 -2.71 9.96 -2.66
CA THR A 71 -3.47 9.16 -1.70
C THR A 71 -2.92 7.74 -1.68
N MET A 72 -3.03 7.05 -0.54
CA MET A 72 -2.61 5.65 -0.46
C MET A 72 -3.46 4.75 -1.35
N ARG A 73 -4.73 5.09 -1.55
CA ARG A 73 -5.56 4.37 -2.51
C ARG A 73 -4.95 4.37 -3.91
N TRP A 74 -4.48 5.53 -4.38
CA TRP A 74 -3.80 5.65 -5.66
C TRP A 74 -2.49 4.85 -5.68
N VAL A 75 -1.74 4.87 -4.59
CA VAL A 75 -0.52 4.05 -4.44
C VAL A 75 -0.84 2.57 -4.58
N PHE A 76 -1.88 2.08 -3.94
CA PHE A 76 -2.31 0.69 -4.09
C PHE A 76 -2.74 0.38 -5.53
N GLU A 77 -3.45 1.28 -6.20
CA GLU A 77 -3.83 1.13 -7.60
C GLU A 77 -2.61 1.03 -8.51
N ILE A 78 -1.58 1.84 -8.26
CA ILE A 78 -0.30 1.78 -9.00
C ILE A 78 0.36 0.41 -8.86
N PHE A 79 0.26 -0.23 -7.69
CA PHE A 79 0.85 -1.54 -7.42
C PHE A 79 -0.04 -2.72 -7.81
N MET A 80 -1.28 -2.48 -8.23
CA MET A 80 -2.12 -3.53 -8.80
C MET A 80 -1.46 -4.07 -10.07
N GLY A 81 -1.35 -5.36 -10.19
CA GLY A 81 -0.72 -6.00 -11.35
C GLY A 81 0.78 -6.27 -11.21
N VAL A 82 1.41 -5.82 -10.12
CA VAL A 82 2.77 -6.27 -9.80
C VAL A 82 2.72 -7.73 -9.38
N ILE A 83 3.46 -8.58 -10.08
CA ILE A 83 3.52 -10.01 -9.81
C ILE A 83 4.85 -10.32 -9.15
N GLN A 84 4.79 -11.01 -8.02
CA GLN A 84 5.97 -11.53 -7.35
C GLN A 84 6.08 -13.03 -7.62
N ALA A 85 7.20 -13.46 -8.19
CA ALA A 85 7.52 -14.85 -8.39
C ALA A 85 8.56 -15.30 -7.36
N ALA A 86 8.35 -16.49 -6.79
CA ALA A 86 9.33 -17.14 -5.95
C ALA A 86 9.99 -18.25 -6.76
N ILE A 87 11.30 -18.13 -6.97
CA ILE A 87 12.10 -19.13 -7.70
C ILE A 87 12.91 -19.90 -6.68
N VAL A 88 12.76 -21.22 -6.69
CA VAL A 88 13.58 -22.12 -5.84
C VAL A 88 14.76 -22.62 -6.67
N GLN A 89 15.96 -22.23 -6.28
CA GLN A 89 17.19 -22.66 -6.91
C GLN A 89 18.21 -23.05 -5.85
N ASP A 90 18.76 -24.24 -5.95
CA ASP A 90 19.77 -24.77 -5.01
C ASP A 90 19.35 -24.70 -3.53
N GLY A 91 18.07 -24.96 -3.25
CA GLY A 91 17.51 -24.91 -1.89
C GLY A 91 17.28 -23.49 -1.36
N LYS A 92 17.53 -22.46 -2.17
CA LYS A 92 17.27 -21.06 -1.82
C LYS A 92 16.03 -20.55 -2.54
N VAL A 93 15.21 -19.77 -1.84
CA VAL A 93 14.05 -19.11 -2.42
C VAL A 93 14.46 -17.70 -2.79
N ILE A 94 14.41 -17.40 -4.09
CA ILE A 94 14.67 -16.06 -4.63
C ILE A 94 13.31 -15.45 -4.99
N LYS A 95 12.99 -14.32 -4.40
CA LYS A 95 11.79 -13.56 -4.74
C LYS A 95 12.13 -12.52 -5.79
N VAL A 96 11.43 -12.55 -6.90
CA VAL A 96 11.58 -11.60 -8.01
C VAL A 96 10.25 -10.92 -8.27
N SER A 97 10.23 -9.61 -8.25
CA SER A 97 9.06 -8.84 -8.67
C SER A 97 9.19 -8.47 -10.14
N THR A 98 8.14 -8.72 -10.89
CA THR A 98 8.09 -8.38 -12.32
C THR A 98 7.30 -7.12 -12.54
N ASN A 99 7.55 -6.46 -13.68
CA ASN A 99 6.77 -5.30 -14.15
C ASN A 99 6.82 -4.07 -13.23
N LEU A 100 7.92 -3.87 -12.49
CA LEU A 100 8.11 -2.63 -11.74
C LEU A 100 8.47 -1.49 -12.69
N ASN A 101 7.60 -0.49 -12.78
CA ASN A 101 7.87 0.72 -13.53
C ASN A 101 8.62 1.77 -12.68
N ARG A 102 9.04 2.86 -13.33
CA ARG A 102 9.79 3.93 -12.66
C ARG A 102 9.06 4.52 -11.46
N THR A 103 7.76 4.74 -11.56
CA THR A 103 6.94 5.30 -10.47
C THR A 103 6.92 4.37 -9.26
N GLN A 104 6.75 3.08 -9.48
CA GLN A 104 6.75 2.07 -8.42
C GLN A 104 8.11 2.00 -7.72
N ILE A 105 9.20 2.07 -8.47
CA ILE A 105 10.56 2.08 -7.93
C ILE A 105 10.78 3.31 -7.04
N ILE A 106 10.34 4.49 -7.49
CA ILE A 106 10.43 5.72 -6.71
C ILE A 106 9.65 5.60 -5.39
N ILE A 107 8.43 5.10 -5.43
CA ILE A 107 7.58 4.92 -4.25
C ILE A 107 8.24 3.95 -3.25
N LEU A 108 8.75 2.82 -3.72
CA LEU A 108 9.44 1.83 -2.87
C LEU A 108 10.70 2.43 -2.24
N ALA A 109 11.46 3.22 -2.98
CA ALA A 109 12.64 3.89 -2.47
C ALA A 109 12.29 4.88 -1.35
N LEU A 110 11.19 5.61 -1.48
CA LEU A 110 10.73 6.59 -0.49
C LEU A 110 10.11 5.94 0.75
N LEU A 111 9.45 4.80 0.61
CA LEU A 111 8.85 4.08 1.72
C LEU A 111 9.88 3.40 2.62
N GLY A 112 11.06 3.08 2.10
CA GLY A 112 12.18 2.60 2.87
C GLY A 112 12.73 1.24 2.43
N LYS A 113 13.81 0.85 3.09
CA LYS A 113 14.58 -0.36 2.77
C LYS A 113 13.74 -1.64 2.91
N GLU A 114 12.88 -1.71 3.92
CA GLU A 114 12.04 -2.88 4.16
C GLU A 114 11.09 -3.15 2.98
N CYS A 115 10.48 -2.10 2.45
CA CYS A 115 9.62 -2.21 1.27
C CYS A 115 10.40 -2.65 0.03
N LYS A 116 11.60 -2.13 -0.17
CA LYS A 116 12.48 -2.56 -1.25
C LYS A 116 12.81 -4.05 -1.16
N ASN A 117 13.20 -4.50 0.03
CA ASN A 117 13.54 -5.90 0.28
C ASN A 117 12.35 -6.82 0.01
N TYR A 118 11.15 -6.41 0.42
CA TYR A 118 9.94 -7.18 0.19
C TYR A 118 9.68 -7.42 -1.30
N TYR A 119 9.97 -6.43 -2.15
CA TYR A 119 9.83 -6.53 -3.60
C TYR A 119 11.07 -7.08 -4.31
N GLY A 120 12.07 -7.57 -3.56
CA GLY A 120 13.28 -8.16 -4.12
C GLY A 120 14.25 -7.14 -4.75
N MET A 121 14.13 -5.89 -4.36
CA MET A 121 15.06 -4.83 -4.77
C MET A 121 16.17 -4.71 -3.72
N GLU A 122 17.38 -4.79 -4.17
CA GLU A 122 18.57 -4.52 -3.35
C GLU A 122 18.91 -3.02 -3.29
#